data_8d58616750770a79e32474d08136c803
#
_entry.id   8d58616750770a79e32474d08136c803
#
_cell.length_a   1.000
_cell.length_b   1.000
_cell.length_c   1.000
_cell.angle_alpha   90.00
_cell.angle_beta   90.00
_cell.angle_gamma   90.00
#
_symmetry.space_group_name_H-M   'P 1'
#
loop_
_entity.id
_entity.type
_entity.pdbx_description
1 polymer ?
#
loop_
_entity_poly.entity_id
_entity_poly.type
_entity_poly.pdbx_seq_one_letter_code
_entity_poly.pdbx_strand_id
1 'polypeptide(L)'
;TAGLHFSKHLLKRLEIKGIDLKEVTLHVGLGTFNPVEVEDLSKHRMDSEEIFIPQNTVDAVNNALNTKRRVCAVGTTVMRSMESSVSSNHRLKPYEGWTNKFIFPPYEFSIANCMITNFHTPKSTLMMMTSAFVGHD
;
A
#
# COMPACT_ATOMS: atom_id res chain seq x y z
N THR A 1 -10.58 0.56 -5.07
CA THR A 1 -11.26 1.41 -6.08
C THR A 1 -10.30 1.85 -7.18
N ALA A 2 -9.08 2.27 -6.82
CA ALA A 2 -8.09 2.70 -7.82
C ALA A 2 -7.81 1.60 -8.85
N GLY A 3 -7.72 0.36 -8.41
CA GLY A 3 -7.47 -0.77 -9.29
C GLY A 3 -8.61 -1.04 -10.28
N LEU A 4 -9.83 -0.62 -9.97
CA LEU A 4 -10.96 -0.82 -10.85
C LEU A 4 -10.85 0.01 -12.13
N HIS A 5 -10.06 1.07 -12.12
CA HIS A 5 -9.83 1.90 -13.31
C HIS A 5 -8.83 1.26 -14.28
N PHE A 6 -8.18 0.18 -13.86
CA PHE A 6 -7.24 -0.54 -14.71
C PHE A 6 -7.97 -1.62 -15.49
N SER A 7 -8.34 -1.30 -16.74
CA SER A 7 -9.03 -2.24 -17.62
C SER A 7 -8.07 -3.35 -18.07
N LYS A 8 -8.63 -4.45 -18.55
CA LYS A 8 -7.82 -5.53 -19.13
C LYS A 8 -6.97 -5.01 -20.30
N HIS A 9 -7.51 -4.08 -21.08
CA HIS A 9 -6.79 -3.48 -22.19
C HIS A 9 -5.59 -2.67 -21.71
N LEU A 10 -5.77 -1.85 -20.66
CA LEU A 10 -4.68 -1.07 -20.08
C LEU A 10 -3.60 -1.98 -19.49
N LEU A 11 -3.99 -3.00 -18.74
CA LEU A 11 -3.05 -3.96 -18.16
C LEU A 11 -2.22 -4.64 -19.25
N LYS A 12 -2.85 -5.02 -20.36
CA LYS A 12 -2.14 -5.64 -21.48
C LYS A 12 -1.13 -4.67 -22.10
N ARG A 13 -1.50 -3.41 -22.25
CA ARG A 13 -0.59 -2.39 -22.80
C ARG A 13 0.61 -2.15 -21.90
N LEU A 14 0.40 -2.13 -20.58
CA LEU A 14 1.49 -1.98 -19.61
C LEU A 14 2.44 -3.17 -19.68
N GLU A 15 1.90 -4.38 -19.79
CA GLU A 15 2.70 -5.60 -19.92
C GLU A 15 3.56 -5.56 -21.19
N ILE A 16 2.98 -5.16 -22.32
CA ILE A 16 3.70 -5.03 -23.58
C ILE A 16 4.84 -4.03 -23.46
N LYS A 17 4.69 -2.98 -22.64
CA LYS A 17 5.74 -1.99 -22.41
C LYS A 17 6.82 -2.46 -21.41
N GLY A 18 6.70 -3.67 -20.91
CA GLY A 18 7.69 -4.24 -20.00
C GLY A 18 7.46 -3.92 -18.53
N ILE A 19 6.26 -3.44 -18.17
CA ILE A 19 5.92 -3.20 -16.78
C ILE A 19 5.46 -4.51 -16.15
N ASP A 20 6.08 -4.87 -15.03
CA ASP A 20 5.79 -6.11 -14.32
C ASP A 20 4.61 -5.87 -13.37
N LEU A 21 3.50 -6.57 -13.61
CA LEU A 21 2.27 -6.43 -12.84
C LEU A 21 2.16 -7.58 -11.85
N LYS A 22 2.06 -7.24 -10.56
CA LYS A 22 1.93 -8.22 -9.49
C LYS A 22 0.76 -7.84 -8.58
N GLU A 23 0.32 -8.78 -7.77
CA GLU A 23 -0.86 -8.61 -6.93
C GLU A 23 -0.56 -8.93 -5.48
N VAL A 24 -1.27 -8.26 -4.60
CA VAL A 24 -1.42 -8.63 -3.20
C VAL A 24 -2.90 -8.76 -2.91
N THR A 25 -3.26 -9.55 -1.92
CA THR A 25 -4.65 -9.71 -1.50
C THR A 25 -4.85 -9.12 -0.12
N LEU A 26 -5.89 -8.32 0.03
CA LEU A 26 -6.27 -7.78 1.33
C LEU A 26 -7.78 -7.83 1.47
N HIS A 27 -8.25 -8.37 2.59
CA HIS A 27 -9.66 -8.37 2.95
C HIS A 27 -9.93 -7.11 3.76
N VAL A 28 -10.57 -6.13 3.12
CA VAL A 28 -10.79 -4.80 3.70
C VAL A 28 -11.86 -4.87 4.78
N GLY A 29 -11.51 -4.41 5.98
CA GLY A 29 -12.44 -4.30 7.08
C GLY A 29 -13.12 -2.94 7.12
N LEU A 30 -14.17 -2.82 7.95
CA LEU A 30 -14.91 -1.58 8.10
C LEU A 30 -14.06 -0.46 8.71
N GLY A 31 -13.07 -0.80 9.54
CA GLY A 31 -12.18 0.18 10.15
C GLY A 31 -11.42 1.04 9.16
N THR A 32 -11.20 0.54 7.92
CA THR A 32 -10.55 1.30 6.85
C THR A 32 -11.30 2.58 6.51
N PHE A 33 -12.61 2.58 6.67
CA PHE A 33 -13.49 3.70 6.31
C PHE A 33 -13.94 4.52 7.52
N ASN A 34 -13.56 4.13 8.74
CA ASN A 34 -13.95 4.87 9.93
C ASN A 34 -13.17 6.20 10.02
N PRO A 35 -13.84 7.30 10.41
CA PRO A 35 -13.15 8.56 10.61
C PRO A 35 -12.11 8.47 11.73
N VAL A 36 -11.05 9.23 11.59
CA VAL A 36 -10.06 9.42 12.67
C VAL A 36 -10.60 10.48 13.62
N GLU A 37 -10.94 10.07 14.84
CA GLU A 37 -11.59 10.93 15.83
C GLU A 37 -10.69 11.44 16.95
N VAL A 38 -9.46 10.93 17.02
CA VAL A 38 -8.52 11.31 18.08
C VAL A 38 -7.55 12.36 17.57
N GLU A 39 -7.21 13.32 18.45
CA GLU A 39 -6.25 14.38 18.10
C GLU A 39 -4.83 13.84 17.98
N ASP A 40 -4.49 12.91 18.87
CA ASP A 40 -3.21 12.22 18.82
C ASP A 40 -3.35 10.98 17.94
N LEU A 41 -2.83 11.04 16.73
CA LEU A 41 -2.95 9.97 15.75
C LEU A 41 -2.34 8.65 16.24
N SER A 42 -1.37 8.70 17.16
CA SER A 42 -0.79 7.48 17.70
C SER A 42 -1.78 6.66 18.53
N LYS A 43 -2.87 7.28 18.97
CA LYS A 43 -3.93 6.61 19.74
C LYS A 43 -5.02 6.01 18.86
N HIS A 44 -5.04 6.35 17.58
CA HIS A 44 -6.01 5.76 16.67
C HIS A 44 -5.67 4.30 16.41
N ARG A 45 -6.68 3.46 16.37
CA ARG A 45 -6.51 2.03 16.07
C ARG A 45 -7.38 1.65 14.89
N MET A 46 -6.76 0.97 13.93
CA MET A 46 -7.49 0.33 12.84
C MET A 46 -7.86 -1.08 13.25
N ASP A 47 -8.99 -1.56 12.74
CA ASP A 47 -9.32 -2.98 12.86
C ASP A 47 -8.29 -3.80 12.12
N SER A 48 -8.00 -4.99 12.63
CA SER A 48 -7.09 -5.91 11.96
C SER A 48 -7.69 -6.40 10.66
N GLU A 49 -6.87 -6.47 9.63
CA GLU A 49 -7.26 -6.94 8.31
C GLU A 49 -6.31 -8.01 7.85
N GLU A 50 -6.83 -8.99 7.11
CA GLU A 50 -6.02 -10.10 6.62
C GLU A 50 -5.38 -9.75 5.29
N ILE A 51 -4.07 -9.97 5.18
CA ILE A 51 -3.33 -9.72 3.95
C ILE A 51 -2.55 -10.96 3.54
N PHE A 52 -2.35 -11.09 2.22
CA PHE A 52 -1.55 -12.13 1.62
C PHE A 52 -0.65 -11.53 0.53
N ILE A 53 0.66 -11.67 0.70
CA ILE A 53 1.66 -11.22 -0.26
C ILE A 53 2.39 -12.46 -0.76
N PRO A 54 2.12 -12.91 -2.00
CA PRO A 54 2.73 -14.12 -2.52
C PRO A 54 4.21 -13.92 -2.89
N GLN A 55 4.94 -15.02 -2.97
CA GLN A 55 6.38 -15.00 -3.22
C GLN A 55 6.73 -14.33 -4.55
N ASN A 56 5.93 -14.53 -5.61
CA ASN A 56 6.22 -13.92 -6.90
C ASN A 56 6.13 -12.40 -6.85
N THR A 57 5.22 -11.86 -6.04
CA THR A 57 5.14 -10.40 -5.82
C THR A 57 6.36 -9.92 -5.05
N VAL A 58 6.76 -10.64 -4.01
CA VAL A 58 7.95 -10.33 -3.22
C VAL A 58 9.20 -10.28 -4.11
N ASP A 59 9.37 -11.30 -4.95
CA ASP A 59 10.53 -11.39 -5.82
C ASP A 59 10.59 -10.23 -6.82
N ALA A 60 9.46 -9.89 -7.44
CA ALA A 60 9.40 -8.80 -8.41
C ALA A 60 9.67 -7.44 -7.76
N VAL A 61 9.08 -7.19 -6.60
CA VAL A 61 9.26 -5.93 -5.88
C VAL A 61 10.71 -5.76 -5.43
N ASN A 62 11.29 -6.80 -4.83
CA ASN A 62 12.66 -6.72 -4.35
C ASN A 62 13.67 -6.60 -5.49
N ASN A 63 13.41 -7.25 -6.64
CA ASN A 63 14.24 -7.08 -7.82
C ASN A 63 14.21 -5.63 -8.31
N ALA A 64 13.02 -5.02 -8.33
CA ALA A 64 12.89 -3.60 -8.72
C ALA A 64 13.67 -2.70 -7.76
N LEU A 65 13.57 -2.94 -6.45
CA LEU A 65 14.31 -2.16 -5.46
C LEU A 65 15.83 -2.34 -5.62
N ASN A 66 16.29 -3.56 -5.85
CA ASN A 66 17.71 -3.87 -6.00
C ASN A 66 18.30 -3.26 -7.26
N THR A 67 17.50 -3.10 -8.32
CA THR A 67 17.93 -2.50 -9.58
C THR A 67 17.58 -1.02 -9.69
N LYS A 68 17.12 -0.40 -8.59
CA LYS A 68 16.75 1.01 -8.49
C LYS A 68 15.64 1.40 -9.46
N ARG A 69 14.72 0.50 -9.71
CA ARG A 69 13.52 0.76 -10.50
C ARG A 69 12.36 1.17 -9.60
N ARG A 70 11.32 1.73 -10.20
CA ARG A 70 10.17 2.19 -9.45
C ARG A 70 9.25 1.06 -9.06
N VAL A 71 8.71 1.16 -7.86
CA VAL A 71 7.64 0.28 -7.37
C VAL A 71 6.43 1.17 -7.14
N CYS A 72 5.37 0.93 -7.90
CA CYS A 72 4.15 1.72 -7.81
C CYS A 72 3.03 0.92 -7.16
N ALA A 73 2.49 1.44 -6.07
CA ALA A 73 1.35 0.87 -5.40
C ALA A 73 0.07 1.45 -6.00
N VAL A 74 -0.79 0.59 -6.55
CA VAL A 74 -2.10 0.99 -7.04
C VAL A 74 -3.12 0.70 -5.96
N GLY A 75 -3.51 1.75 -5.24
CA GLY A 75 -4.41 1.69 -4.11
C GLY A 75 -3.70 1.81 -2.78
N THR A 76 -4.36 2.47 -1.84
CA THR A 76 -3.82 2.65 -0.48
C THR A 76 -3.72 1.32 0.26
N THR A 77 -4.60 0.36 -0.06
CA THR A 77 -4.57 -0.97 0.54
C THR A 77 -3.30 -1.72 0.15
N VAL A 78 -2.84 -1.57 -1.09
CA VAL A 78 -1.59 -2.16 -1.55
C VAL A 78 -0.40 -1.55 -0.81
N MET A 79 -0.38 -0.22 -0.69
CA MET A 79 0.67 0.48 0.04
C MET A 79 0.76 -0.01 1.48
N ARG A 80 -0.37 -0.08 2.18
CA ARG A 80 -0.41 -0.53 3.56
C ARG A 80 0.02 -1.99 3.70
N SER A 81 -0.42 -2.84 2.77
CA SER A 81 -0.04 -4.25 2.78
C SER A 81 1.47 -4.42 2.68
N MET A 82 2.10 -3.71 1.75
CA MET A 82 3.55 -3.80 1.58
C MET A 82 4.31 -3.26 2.79
N GLU A 83 3.86 -2.13 3.34
CA GLU A 83 4.52 -1.55 4.52
C GLU A 83 4.31 -2.38 5.78
N SER A 84 3.32 -3.27 5.79
CA SER A 84 3.09 -4.21 6.90
C SER A 84 4.07 -5.38 6.88
N SER A 85 4.83 -5.56 5.82
CA SER A 85 5.70 -6.72 5.65
C SER A 85 7.11 -6.32 5.19
N VAL A 86 7.70 -5.33 5.88
CA VAL A 86 9.04 -4.85 5.59
C VAL A 86 10.05 -5.62 6.44
N SER A 87 11.11 -6.12 5.80
CA SER A 87 12.20 -6.80 6.50
C SER A 87 13.17 -5.79 7.12
N SER A 88 14.08 -6.28 7.95
CA SER A 88 15.08 -5.43 8.62
C SER A 88 16.01 -4.70 7.64
N ASN A 89 16.17 -5.20 6.43
CA ASN A 89 17.00 -4.56 5.41
C ASN A 89 16.17 -3.74 4.40
N HIS A 90 14.96 -3.33 4.79
CA HIS A 90 14.06 -2.50 3.98
C HIS A 90 13.66 -3.15 2.64
N ARG A 91 13.42 -4.44 2.68
CA ARG A 91 12.91 -5.20 1.53
C ARG A 91 11.59 -5.84 1.90
N LEU A 92 10.79 -6.19 0.89
CA LEU A 92 9.53 -6.87 1.10
C LEU A 92 9.78 -8.34 1.45
N LYS A 93 8.96 -8.90 2.33
CA LYS A 93 8.99 -10.32 2.65
C LYS A 93 7.61 -10.93 2.45
N PRO A 94 7.51 -12.25 2.19
CA PRO A 94 6.21 -12.90 2.08
C PRO A 94 5.42 -12.71 3.37
N TYR A 95 4.12 -12.56 3.22
CA TYR A 95 3.26 -12.36 4.39
C TYR A 95 1.91 -13.03 4.15
N GLU A 96 1.43 -13.70 5.18
CA GLU A 96 0.06 -14.22 5.23
C GLU A 96 -0.40 -14.09 6.67
N GLY A 97 -1.37 -13.23 6.91
CA GLY A 97 -1.84 -13.00 8.27
C GLY A 97 -2.53 -11.66 8.43
N TRP A 98 -2.72 -11.28 9.68
CA TRP A 98 -3.46 -10.10 10.06
C TRP A 98 -2.53 -8.91 10.28
N THR A 99 -3.02 -7.70 9.93
CA THR A 99 -2.31 -6.46 10.21
C THR A 99 -3.30 -5.42 10.73
N ASN A 100 -2.84 -4.59 11.66
CA ASN A 100 -3.58 -3.42 12.11
C ASN A 100 -2.75 -2.15 11.91
N LYS A 101 -1.81 -2.17 10.98
CA LYS A 101 -0.91 -1.05 10.75
C LYS A 101 -1.68 0.19 10.31
N PHE A 102 -1.47 1.28 11.02
CA PHE A 102 -2.01 2.59 10.71
C PHE A 102 -0.86 3.53 10.35
N ILE A 103 -0.90 4.08 9.14
CA ILE A 103 0.15 4.96 8.63
C ILE A 103 -0.33 6.40 8.69
N PHE A 104 0.43 7.25 9.37
CA PHE A 104 0.13 8.68 9.50
C PHE A 104 1.44 9.48 9.53
N PRO A 105 1.39 10.78 9.19
CA PRO A 105 2.61 11.60 9.18
C PRO A 105 3.19 11.79 10.58
N PRO A 106 4.53 11.85 10.74
CA PRO A 106 5.53 11.53 9.72
C PRO A 106 5.76 10.04 9.61
N TYR A 107 6.02 9.54 8.39
CA TYR A 107 6.26 8.12 8.14
C TYR A 107 7.20 7.98 6.94
N GLU A 108 8.22 7.14 7.05
CA GLU A 108 9.13 6.84 5.95
C GLU A 108 8.73 5.52 5.28
N PHE A 109 8.39 5.60 4.00
CA PHE A 109 8.00 4.42 3.23
C PHE A 109 9.23 3.69 2.72
N SER A 110 9.24 2.37 2.88
CA SER A 110 10.40 1.54 2.56
C SER A 110 10.30 0.85 1.21
N ILE A 111 9.11 0.64 0.69
CA ILE A 111 8.90 -0.24 -0.47
C ILE A 111 8.50 0.56 -1.71
N ALA A 112 7.28 1.10 -1.74
CA ALA A 112 6.80 1.82 -2.91
C ALA A 112 7.30 3.25 -2.92
N ASN A 113 7.66 3.73 -4.10
CA ASN A 113 8.10 5.11 -4.30
C ASN A 113 7.14 5.90 -5.16
N CYS A 114 6.05 5.30 -5.60
CA CYS A 114 4.93 6.01 -6.22
C CYS A 114 3.62 5.32 -5.86
N MET A 115 2.54 6.07 -5.91
CA MET A 115 1.23 5.56 -5.52
C MET A 115 0.15 6.15 -6.42
N ILE A 116 -0.76 5.29 -6.86
CA ILE A 116 -1.96 5.70 -7.58
C ILE A 116 -3.14 5.40 -6.68
N THR A 117 -3.95 6.42 -6.40
CA THR A 117 -5.10 6.27 -5.51
C THR A 117 -6.23 7.20 -5.92
N ASN A 118 -7.37 7.06 -5.28
CA ASN A 118 -8.53 7.93 -5.47
C ASN A 118 -8.60 9.00 -4.40
N PHE A 119 -9.61 9.86 -4.46
CA PHE A 119 -9.91 10.81 -3.40
C PHE A 119 -10.41 10.09 -2.16
N HIS A 120 -10.12 10.68 -1.01
CA HIS A 120 -10.48 10.12 0.29
C HIS A 120 -11.23 11.14 1.11
N THR A 121 -12.10 10.67 2.01
CA THR A 121 -12.81 11.54 2.93
C THR A 121 -11.84 12.14 3.95
N PRO A 122 -12.09 13.39 4.41
CA PRO A 122 -11.29 13.98 5.46
C PRO A 122 -11.31 13.13 6.74
N LYS A 123 -10.19 13.15 7.49
CA LYS A 123 -10.02 12.41 8.75
C LYS A 123 -10.13 10.89 8.61
N SER A 124 -10.09 10.35 7.38
CA SER A 124 -10.06 8.91 7.18
C SER A 124 -8.65 8.37 7.37
N THR A 125 -8.55 7.06 7.69
CA THR A 125 -7.24 6.39 7.76
C THR A 125 -6.53 6.42 6.40
N LEU A 126 -7.28 6.37 5.31
CA LEU A 126 -6.75 6.44 3.95
C LEU A 126 -6.14 7.82 3.67
N MET A 127 -6.79 8.88 4.13
CA MET A 127 -6.26 10.24 3.96
C MET A 127 -4.98 10.44 4.78
N MET A 128 -4.90 9.85 5.99
CA MET A 128 -3.70 9.93 6.80
C MET A 128 -2.51 9.28 6.11
N MET A 129 -2.71 8.13 5.49
CA MET A 129 -1.65 7.46 4.73
C MET A 129 -1.21 8.30 3.53
N THR A 130 -2.17 8.86 2.79
CA THR A 130 -1.87 9.71 1.63
C THR A 130 -1.07 10.93 2.04
N SER A 131 -1.46 11.58 3.14
CA SER A 131 -0.72 12.71 3.70
C SER A 131 0.71 12.33 4.09
N ALA A 132 0.89 11.15 4.69
CA ALA A 132 2.21 10.65 5.05
C ALA A 132 3.08 10.48 3.80
N PHE A 133 2.50 9.95 2.72
CA PHE A 133 3.25 9.68 1.49
C PHE A 133 3.70 10.97 0.79
N VAL A 134 2.83 11.98 0.73
CA VAL A 134 3.15 13.24 0.02
C VAL A 134 3.88 14.25 0.89
N GLY A 135 4.08 13.97 2.18
CA GLY A 135 4.82 14.84 3.06
C GLY A 135 3.98 15.91 3.74
N HIS A 136 2.73 15.74 3.79
CA HIS A 136 1.74 16.52 4.57
C HIS A 136 2.05 18.01 4.77
N ASP A 137 1.55 18.83 3.89
CA ASP A 137 1.46 20.28 4.07
C ASP A 137 0.06 20.77 3.79
#